data_b336d9fd10e640f906982aff6ebc1066
#
_entry.id   b336d9fd10e640f906982aff6ebc1066
#
_cell.length_a   1.000
_cell.length_b   1.000
_cell.length_c   1.000
_cell.angle_alpha   90.00
_cell.angle_beta   90.00
_cell.angle_gamma   90.00
#
_symmetry.space_group_name_H-M   'P 1'
#
loop_
_entity.id
_entity.type
_entity.pdbx_description
1 polymer ?
#
loop_
_entity_poly.entity_id
_entity_poly.type
_entity_poly.pdbx_seq_one_letter_code
_entity_poly.pdbx_strand_id
1 'polypeptide(L)'
;MKALFLASLIFITACGSPAKHICGYEYCGQDEWQTAINRIYLANFPEDEPYEGVLWKDDFMNAWVSTGNEINITALMLYNLETPERRAAVVAHELAHLKQGHYYSKLGLAILANALVITGELYMPYSSQVTNPLGSMGLAAFSRSHESEADRLAVQYLRKANYSKKDFLDLLYWMEDTLPDHAFDPLLRTHPHITERIKDIEALQDDPEPVYIVASHN
;
A
#
# COMPACT_ATOMS: atom_id res chain seq x y z
N MET A 1 -48.25 -22.58 -23.44
CA MET A 1 -47.68 -21.25 -23.41
C MET A 1 -46.69 -21.20 -22.26
N LYS A 2 -45.40 -21.30 -22.54
CA LYS A 2 -44.31 -21.21 -21.53
C LYS A 2 -43.78 -19.80 -21.58
N ALA A 3 -43.97 -19.05 -20.48
CA ALA A 3 -43.39 -17.70 -20.36
C ALA A 3 -41.90 -17.82 -20.00
N LEU A 4 -41.06 -17.33 -20.87
CA LEU A 4 -39.62 -17.17 -20.64
C LEU A 4 -39.45 -15.91 -19.77
N PHE A 5 -39.04 -16.08 -18.51
CA PHE A 5 -38.53 -14.95 -17.71
C PHE A 5 -37.10 -14.68 -18.09
N LEU A 6 -36.90 -13.60 -18.83
CA LEU A 6 -35.58 -13.04 -19.09
C LEU A 6 -35.16 -12.27 -17.82
N ALA A 7 -34.28 -12.86 -17.02
CA ALA A 7 -33.63 -12.15 -15.92
C ALA A 7 -32.57 -11.22 -16.54
N SER A 8 -32.88 -9.91 -16.59
CA SER A 8 -31.90 -8.88 -16.90
C SER A 8 -30.92 -8.79 -15.74
N LEU A 9 -29.72 -9.31 -15.94
CA LEU A 9 -28.57 -9.02 -15.06
C LEU A 9 -28.20 -7.56 -15.28
N ILE A 10 -28.61 -6.70 -14.35
CA ILE A 10 -28.11 -5.32 -14.26
C ILE A 10 -26.71 -5.44 -13.68
N PHE A 11 -25.69 -5.39 -14.55
CA PHE A 11 -24.34 -5.09 -14.13
C PHE A 11 -24.34 -3.65 -13.63
N ILE A 12 -24.33 -3.46 -12.32
CA ILE A 12 -23.95 -2.20 -11.71
C ILE A 12 -22.44 -2.12 -11.89
N THR A 13 -22.00 -1.54 -13.01
CA THR A 13 -20.63 -1.09 -13.17
C THR A 13 -20.46 0.04 -12.18
N ALA A 14 -19.81 -0.26 -11.04
CA ALA A 14 -19.27 0.79 -10.18
C ALA A 14 -18.38 1.66 -11.07
N CYS A 15 -18.73 2.94 -11.19
CA CYS A 15 -17.95 3.95 -11.89
C CYS A 15 -16.67 4.27 -11.09
N GLY A 16 -15.70 3.37 -11.17
CA GLY A 16 -14.30 3.67 -11.06
C GLY A 16 -13.72 3.36 -12.42
N SER A 17 -13.59 4.35 -13.28
CA SER A 17 -12.91 4.13 -14.55
C SER A 17 -11.47 3.79 -14.24
N PRO A 18 -10.96 2.61 -14.67
CA PRO A 18 -9.53 2.35 -14.54
C PRO A 18 -8.77 3.45 -15.26
N ALA A 19 -7.65 3.86 -14.68
CA ALA A 19 -6.85 5.01 -15.05
C ALA A 19 -6.25 5.01 -16.46
N LYS A 20 -6.82 4.29 -17.39
CA LYS A 20 -6.35 4.12 -18.80
C LYS A 20 -6.10 5.44 -19.56
N HIS A 21 -6.48 6.60 -19.01
CA HIS A 21 -6.40 7.88 -19.73
C HIS A 21 -5.84 9.06 -18.91
N ILE A 22 -5.14 8.78 -17.80
CA ILE A 22 -4.70 9.86 -16.89
C ILE A 22 -3.46 10.58 -17.40
N CYS A 23 -2.56 9.88 -18.07
CA CYS A 23 -1.24 10.42 -18.37
C CYS A 23 -1.15 11.20 -19.68
N GLY A 24 -2.18 11.31 -20.47
CA GLY A 24 -2.08 11.91 -21.81
C GLY A 24 -1.05 11.23 -22.74
N TYR A 25 -0.42 10.17 -22.26
CA TYR A 25 0.53 9.29 -22.93
C TYR A 25 0.01 7.85 -22.83
N GLU A 26 0.35 7.02 -23.79
CA GLU A 26 -0.13 5.63 -23.95
C GLU A 26 0.23 4.69 -22.79
N TYR A 27 0.99 5.16 -21.81
CA TYR A 27 1.59 4.35 -20.76
C TYR A 27 1.46 4.99 -19.38
N CYS A 28 0.74 4.33 -18.48
CA CYS A 28 0.45 4.81 -17.12
C CYS A 28 1.14 4.00 -16.01
N GLY A 29 2.07 3.09 -16.34
CA GLY A 29 2.82 2.31 -15.35
C GLY A 29 2.04 1.20 -14.65
N GLN A 30 0.82 0.87 -15.10
CA GLN A 30 0.02 -0.22 -14.53
C GLN A 30 0.75 -1.57 -14.59
N ASP A 31 1.45 -1.84 -15.70
CA ASP A 31 2.16 -3.10 -15.89
C ASP A 31 3.40 -3.19 -15.00
N GLU A 32 4.08 -2.07 -14.74
CA GLU A 32 5.20 -2.04 -13.80
C GLU A 32 4.73 -2.22 -12.35
N TRP A 33 3.58 -1.64 -11.99
CA TRP A 33 2.99 -1.84 -10.67
C TRP A 33 2.63 -3.29 -10.45
N GLN A 34 1.91 -3.90 -11.40
CA GLN A 34 1.59 -5.32 -11.34
C GLN A 34 2.83 -6.22 -11.35
N THR A 35 3.87 -5.84 -12.08
CA THR A 35 5.15 -6.56 -12.10
C THR A 35 5.83 -6.53 -10.72
N ALA A 36 5.86 -5.37 -10.05
CA ALA A 36 6.39 -5.24 -8.71
C ALA A 36 5.60 -6.11 -7.70
N ILE A 37 4.26 -6.08 -7.78
CA ILE A 37 3.37 -6.91 -6.97
C ILE A 37 3.69 -8.39 -7.17
N ASN A 38 3.67 -8.86 -8.41
CA ASN A 38 3.90 -10.27 -8.72
C ASN A 38 5.26 -10.74 -8.22
N ARG A 39 6.30 -9.92 -8.33
CA ARG A 39 7.64 -10.29 -7.89
C ARG A 39 7.73 -10.47 -6.37
N ILE A 40 7.13 -9.58 -5.58
CA ILE A 40 7.10 -9.70 -4.12
C ILE A 40 6.16 -10.82 -3.68
N TYR A 41 4.97 -10.87 -4.26
CA TYR A 41 3.96 -11.86 -3.94
C TYR A 41 4.46 -13.29 -4.17
N LEU A 42 4.95 -13.61 -5.38
CA LEU A 42 5.39 -14.97 -5.72
C LEU A 42 6.60 -15.44 -4.91
N ALA A 43 7.47 -14.52 -4.52
CA ALA A 43 8.63 -14.85 -3.69
C ALA A 43 8.28 -15.13 -2.22
N ASN A 44 7.14 -14.61 -1.72
CA ASN A 44 6.80 -14.65 -0.30
C ASN A 44 5.53 -15.44 0.02
N PHE A 45 4.54 -15.43 -0.87
CA PHE A 45 3.19 -15.92 -0.61
C PHE A 45 2.59 -16.65 -1.82
N PRO A 46 3.31 -17.62 -2.44
CA PRO A 46 2.87 -18.25 -3.70
C PRO A 46 1.57 -19.07 -3.55
N GLU A 47 1.19 -19.41 -2.32
CA GLU A 47 -0.04 -20.16 -2.02
C GLU A 47 -1.26 -19.26 -1.77
N ASP A 48 -1.06 -17.94 -1.69
CA ASP A 48 -2.17 -17.00 -1.52
C ASP A 48 -2.91 -16.81 -2.85
N GLU A 49 -4.15 -16.29 -2.77
CA GLU A 49 -4.83 -15.75 -3.95
C GLU A 49 -4.03 -14.56 -4.51
N PRO A 50 -3.92 -14.46 -5.85
CA PRO A 50 -3.16 -13.38 -6.48
C PRO A 50 -3.63 -11.98 -6.07
N TYR A 51 -2.66 -11.06 -5.97
CA TYR A 51 -2.93 -9.66 -5.71
C TYR A 51 -3.04 -8.88 -7.02
N GLU A 52 -4.03 -8.00 -7.11
CA GLU A 52 -4.25 -7.11 -8.25
C GLU A 52 -3.76 -5.70 -7.93
N GLY A 53 -3.01 -5.10 -8.86
CA GLY A 53 -2.59 -3.72 -8.78
C GLY A 53 -3.68 -2.79 -9.30
N VAL A 54 -4.09 -1.82 -8.49
CA VAL A 54 -5.11 -0.83 -8.86
C VAL A 54 -4.50 0.56 -8.88
N LEU A 55 -4.60 1.23 -10.03
CA LEU A 55 -4.09 2.59 -10.21
C LEU A 55 -5.24 3.62 -10.09
N TRP A 56 -5.07 4.57 -9.17
CA TRP A 56 -6.03 5.63 -8.89
C TRP A 56 -5.59 6.97 -9.47
N LYS A 57 -6.56 7.71 -9.99
CA LYS A 57 -6.34 9.08 -10.47
C LYS A 57 -6.51 10.06 -9.32
N ASP A 58 -5.39 10.37 -8.67
CA ASP A 58 -5.37 11.36 -7.61
C ASP A 58 -4.14 12.26 -7.74
N ASP A 59 -4.25 13.47 -7.24
CA ASP A 59 -3.24 14.53 -7.27
C ASP A 59 -2.36 14.56 -5.99
N PHE A 60 -2.41 13.49 -5.21
CA PHE A 60 -1.56 13.26 -4.05
C PHE A 60 -0.85 11.91 -4.14
N MET A 61 0.22 11.73 -3.37
CA MET A 61 0.95 10.47 -3.31
C MET A 61 0.38 9.58 -2.22
N ASN A 62 0.02 8.33 -2.57
CA ASN A 62 -0.39 7.30 -1.62
C ASN A 62 -0.34 5.90 -2.24
N ALA A 63 -0.14 4.89 -1.37
CA ALA A 63 -0.39 3.49 -1.68
C ALA A 63 -1.06 2.82 -0.47
N TRP A 64 -1.88 1.79 -0.71
CA TRP A 64 -2.56 1.06 0.36
C TRP A 64 -3.10 -0.28 -0.13
N VAL A 65 -3.34 -1.21 0.78
CA VAL A 65 -4.08 -2.44 0.48
C VAL A 65 -5.56 -2.24 0.81
N SER A 66 -6.44 -2.73 -0.06
CA SER A 66 -7.89 -2.80 0.18
C SER A 66 -8.37 -4.24 0.35
N THR A 67 -9.64 -4.40 0.67
CA THR A 67 -10.30 -5.72 0.70
C THR A 67 -10.34 -6.31 -0.71
N GLY A 68 -10.17 -7.63 -0.85
CA GLY A 68 -10.21 -8.31 -2.15
C GLY A 68 -8.86 -8.48 -2.83
N ASN A 69 -7.77 -8.49 -2.06
CA ASN A 69 -6.40 -8.68 -2.56
C ASN A 69 -5.95 -7.59 -3.55
N GLU A 70 -6.39 -6.36 -3.36
CA GLU A 70 -5.98 -5.23 -4.19
C GLU A 70 -4.87 -4.43 -3.51
N ILE A 71 -3.80 -4.13 -4.24
CA ILE A 71 -2.74 -3.20 -3.84
C ILE A 71 -2.85 -1.95 -4.69
N ASN A 72 -3.33 -0.90 -4.05
CA ASN A 72 -3.67 0.36 -4.68
C ASN A 72 -2.48 1.31 -4.67
N ILE A 73 -2.39 2.13 -5.71
CA ILE A 73 -1.43 3.23 -5.79
C ILE A 73 -2.04 4.40 -6.55
N THR A 74 -1.70 5.62 -6.17
CA THR A 74 -2.07 6.80 -6.96
C THR A 74 -1.11 7.00 -8.13
N ALA A 75 -1.62 7.55 -9.23
CA ALA A 75 -0.82 7.79 -10.44
C ALA A 75 0.37 8.73 -10.16
N LEU A 76 0.17 9.73 -9.30
CA LEU A 76 1.23 10.65 -8.91
C LEU A 76 2.35 9.92 -8.15
N MET A 77 2.01 9.03 -7.21
CA MET A 77 3.01 8.24 -6.50
C MET A 77 3.76 7.32 -7.45
N LEU A 78 3.05 6.55 -8.28
CA LEU A 78 3.67 5.62 -9.22
C LEU A 78 4.62 6.32 -10.20
N TYR A 79 4.25 7.51 -10.67
CA TYR A 79 5.10 8.33 -11.54
C TYR A 79 6.41 8.74 -10.84
N ASN A 80 6.35 9.07 -9.54
CA ASN A 80 7.52 9.48 -8.77
C ASN A 80 8.37 8.29 -8.26
N LEU A 81 7.82 7.08 -8.24
CA LEU A 81 8.58 5.85 -7.97
C LEU A 81 9.30 5.39 -9.24
N GLU A 82 10.35 6.11 -9.63
CA GLU A 82 11.06 5.95 -10.90
C GLU A 82 11.68 4.57 -11.08
N THR A 83 12.08 3.89 -9.98
CA THR A 83 12.82 2.63 -10.03
C THR A 83 11.96 1.41 -9.68
N PRO A 84 12.22 0.24 -10.28
CA PRO A 84 11.55 -1.01 -9.90
C PRO A 84 11.76 -1.37 -8.42
N GLU A 85 12.91 -1.00 -7.85
CA GLU A 85 13.29 -1.25 -6.46
C GLU A 85 12.38 -0.48 -5.50
N ARG A 86 12.13 0.80 -5.75
CA ARG A 86 11.19 1.61 -4.94
C ARG A 86 9.76 1.09 -5.02
N ARG A 87 9.30 0.69 -6.22
CA ARG A 87 7.97 0.06 -6.38
C ARG A 87 7.87 -1.23 -5.58
N ALA A 88 8.89 -2.09 -5.66
CA ALA A 88 8.95 -3.32 -4.89
C ALA A 88 8.99 -3.06 -3.38
N ALA A 89 9.70 -2.02 -2.94
CA ALA A 89 9.78 -1.63 -1.54
C ALA A 89 8.41 -1.18 -0.98
N VAL A 90 7.66 -0.36 -1.75
CA VAL A 90 6.28 0.02 -1.38
C VAL A 90 5.38 -1.21 -1.29
N VAL A 91 5.39 -2.10 -2.30
CA VAL A 91 4.59 -3.33 -2.28
C VAL A 91 4.93 -4.20 -1.07
N ALA A 92 6.22 -4.38 -0.77
CA ALA A 92 6.66 -5.19 0.37
C ALA A 92 6.17 -4.60 1.70
N HIS A 93 6.19 -3.28 1.85
CA HIS A 93 5.70 -2.58 3.03
C HIS A 93 4.17 -2.71 3.19
N GLU A 94 3.41 -2.50 2.11
CA GLU A 94 1.95 -2.64 2.14
C GLU A 94 1.51 -4.08 2.45
N LEU A 95 2.17 -5.07 1.85
CA LEU A 95 1.93 -6.49 2.16
C LEU A 95 2.31 -6.83 3.60
N ALA A 96 3.35 -6.21 4.17
CA ALA A 96 3.71 -6.41 5.57
C ALA A 96 2.60 -5.90 6.50
N HIS A 97 2.05 -4.71 6.25
CA HIS A 97 0.90 -4.21 6.99
C HIS A 97 -0.31 -5.14 6.90
N LEU A 98 -0.60 -5.66 5.72
CA LEU A 98 -1.70 -6.61 5.51
C LEU A 98 -1.48 -7.88 6.30
N LYS A 99 -0.30 -8.52 6.17
CA LYS A 99 0.02 -9.80 6.79
C LYS A 99 0.08 -9.74 8.32
N GLN A 100 0.43 -8.59 8.88
CA GLN A 100 0.41 -8.36 10.33
C GLN A 100 -0.99 -7.94 10.85
N GLY A 101 -1.97 -7.77 9.97
CA GLY A 101 -3.30 -7.38 10.37
C GLY A 101 -3.42 -5.93 10.85
N HIS A 102 -2.45 -5.05 10.54
CA HIS A 102 -2.45 -3.65 10.95
C HIS A 102 -3.69 -2.91 10.43
N TYR A 103 -4.17 -3.25 9.24
CA TYR A 103 -5.41 -2.71 8.67
C TYR A 103 -6.64 -3.07 9.50
N TYR A 104 -6.72 -4.30 10.02
CA TYR A 104 -7.82 -4.72 10.87
C TYR A 104 -7.81 -4.01 12.22
N SER A 105 -6.63 -3.72 12.77
CA SER A 105 -6.47 -2.93 13.99
C SER A 105 -6.98 -1.50 13.78
N LYS A 106 -6.66 -0.87 12.65
CA LYS A 106 -7.18 0.45 12.27
C LYS A 106 -8.70 0.43 12.11
N LEU A 107 -9.24 -0.58 11.43
CA LEU A 107 -10.68 -0.73 11.22
C LEU A 107 -11.42 -0.87 12.57
N GLY A 108 -10.91 -1.69 13.47
CA GLY A 108 -11.47 -1.87 14.81
C GLY A 108 -11.50 -0.55 15.59
N LEU A 109 -10.42 0.23 15.55
CA LEU A 109 -10.36 1.55 16.18
C LEU A 109 -11.32 2.56 15.53
N ALA A 110 -11.43 2.55 14.20
CA ALA A 110 -12.35 3.43 13.48
C ALA A 110 -13.81 3.10 13.80
N ILE A 111 -14.17 1.82 13.85
CA ILE A 111 -15.52 1.36 14.25
C ILE A 111 -15.82 1.78 15.70
N LEU A 112 -14.88 1.57 16.61
CA LEU A 112 -15.05 1.96 18.02
C LEU A 112 -15.19 3.49 18.16
N ALA A 113 -14.35 4.27 17.47
CA ALA A 113 -14.44 5.72 17.49
C ALA A 113 -15.82 6.21 16.97
N ASN A 114 -16.29 5.65 15.84
CA ASN A 114 -17.62 6.00 15.32
C ASN A 114 -18.76 5.58 16.25
N ALA A 115 -18.65 4.43 16.93
CA ALA A 115 -19.64 4.01 17.93
C ALA A 115 -19.68 5.00 19.10
N LEU A 116 -18.54 5.52 19.54
CA LEU A 116 -18.47 6.53 20.59
C LEU A 116 -19.04 7.88 20.13
N VAL A 117 -18.83 8.27 18.88
CA VAL A 117 -19.45 9.49 18.30
C VAL A 117 -20.98 9.32 18.27
N ILE A 118 -21.49 8.20 17.76
CA ILE A 118 -22.94 7.92 17.71
C ILE A 118 -23.56 7.96 19.10
N THR A 119 -22.90 7.38 20.10
CA THR A 119 -23.39 7.44 21.48
C THR A 119 -23.29 8.83 22.09
N GLY A 120 -22.26 9.62 21.71
CA GLY A 120 -22.10 11.02 22.10
C GLY A 120 -23.14 11.94 21.46
N GLU A 121 -23.51 11.70 20.21
CA GLU A 121 -24.57 12.46 19.50
C GLU A 121 -25.97 12.22 20.09
N LEU A 122 -26.20 11.05 20.70
CA LEU A 122 -27.43 10.79 21.44
C LEU A 122 -27.59 11.73 22.65
N TYR A 123 -26.47 12.24 23.18
CA TYR A 123 -26.40 13.18 24.30
C TYR A 123 -26.13 14.64 23.89
N MET A 124 -25.60 14.90 22.68
CA MET A 124 -25.29 16.23 22.14
C MET A 124 -25.63 16.31 20.64
N PRO A 125 -26.85 16.69 20.27
CA PRO A 125 -27.36 16.59 18.90
C PRO A 125 -26.88 17.74 17.96
N TYR A 126 -25.59 18.05 17.87
CA TYR A 126 -25.10 19.07 16.91
C TYR A 126 -23.64 18.93 16.45
N SER A 127 -23.02 17.76 16.52
CA SER A 127 -21.63 17.59 16.06
C SER A 127 -21.49 16.56 14.93
N SER A 128 -22.38 16.58 13.95
CA SER A 128 -22.43 15.55 12.92
C SER A 128 -21.53 15.84 11.72
N GLN A 129 -20.43 15.14 11.63
CA GLN A 129 -20.06 14.49 10.38
C GLN A 129 -19.62 13.07 10.72
N VAL A 130 -20.57 12.14 10.70
CA VAL A 130 -20.28 10.71 10.73
C VAL A 130 -19.52 10.39 9.45
N THR A 131 -18.19 10.43 9.54
CA THR A 131 -17.32 10.00 8.46
C THR A 131 -17.46 8.48 8.30
N ASN A 132 -17.67 8.03 7.07
CA ASN A 132 -17.70 6.62 6.73
C ASN A 132 -16.44 5.93 7.33
N PRO A 133 -16.57 4.90 8.20
CA PRO A 133 -15.43 4.23 8.82
C PRO A 133 -14.40 3.72 7.81
N LEU A 134 -14.85 3.26 6.64
CA LEU A 134 -13.98 2.82 5.55
C LEU A 134 -13.22 3.98 4.90
N GLY A 135 -13.83 5.16 4.78
CA GLY A 135 -13.16 6.37 4.29
C GLY A 135 -12.15 6.93 5.30
N SER A 136 -12.40 6.77 6.60
CA SER A 136 -11.47 7.22 7.65
C SER A 136 -10.27 6.28 7.84
N MET A 137 -10.37 5.02 7.42
CA MET A 137 -9.23 4.07 7.46
C MET A 137 -8.03 4.54 6.65
N GLY A 138 -8.25 5.10 5.47
CA GLY A 138 -7.19 5.65 4.62
C GLY A 138 -6.50 6.89 5.19
N LEU A 139 -7.11 7.54 6.19
CA LEU A 139 -6.61 8.79 6.78
C LEU A 139 -5.99 8.59 8.18
N ALA A 140 -6.19 7.44 8.84
CA ALA A 140 -5.62 7.18 10.14
C ALA A 140 -4.16 6.73 10.01
N ALA A 141 -3.26 7.38 10.74
CA ALA A 141 -1.85 6.97 10.80
C ALA A 141 -1.68 5.57 11.41
N PHE A 142 -0.72 4.81 10.91
CA PHE A 142 -0.21 3.65 11.62
C PHE A 142 0.58 4.09 12.86
N SER A 143 0.62 3.24 13.88
CA SER A 143 1.45 3.52 15.05
C SER A 143 2.92 3.32 14.69
N ARG A 144 3.82 3.96 15.47
CA ARG A 144 5.27 3.76 15.32
C ARG A 144 5.68 2.28 15.39
N SER A 145 5.04 1.49 16.24
CA SER A 145 5.32 0.05 16.32
C SER A 145 4.85 -0.70 15.07
N HIS A 146 3.71 -0.33 14.48
CA HIS A 146 3.24 -0.92 13.23
C HIS A 146 4.19 -0.61 12.06
N GLU A 147 4.69 0.64 11.98
CA GLU A 147 5.65 1.02 10.95
C GLU A 147 6.97 0.25 11.10
N SER A 148 7.54 0.20 12.32
CA SER A 148 8.78 -0.53 12.58
C SER A 148 8.66 -2.03 12.31
N GLU A 149 7.51 -2.64 12.60
CA GLU A 149 7.25 -4.05 12.28
C GLU A 149 7.09 -4.27 10.78
N ALA A 150 6.30 -3.44 10.10
CA ALA A 150 6.08 -3.51 8.67
C ALA A 150 7.39 -3.31 7.89
N ASP A 151 8.22 -2.36 8.29
CA ASP A 151 9.51 -2.08 7.65
C ASP A 151 10.47 -3.27 7.74
N ARG A 152 10.60 -3.88 8.93
CA ARG A 152 11.47 -5.07 9.12
C ARG A 152 11.01 -6.24 8.27
N LEU A 153 9.70 -6.46 8.17
CA LEU A 153 9.13 -7.50 7.33
C LEU A 153 9.28 -7.18 5.86
N ALA A 154 9.10 -5.92 5.46
CA ALA A 154 9.32 -5.47 4.09
C ALA A 154 10.74 -5.78 3.62
N VAL A 155 11.76 -5.52 4.46
CA VAL A 155 13.15 -5.91 4.15
C VAL A 155 13.29 -7.42 3.97
N GLN A 156 12.62 -8.24 4.79
CA GLN A 156 12.65 -9.71 4.62
C GLN A 156 11.97 -10.14 3.32
N TYR A 157 10.84 -9.53 2.96
CA TYR A 157 10.12 -9.83 1.72
C TYR A 157 10.93 -9.42 0.48
N LEU A 158 11.60 -8.28 0.55
CA LEU A 158 12.51 -7.82 -0.50
C LEU A 158 13.67 -8.81 -0.70
N ARG A 159 14.32 -9.26 0.37
CA ARG A 159 15.40 -10.24 0.30
C ARG A 159 15.00 -11.53 -0.42
N LYS A 160 13.83 -12.08 -0.11
CA LYS A 160 13.31 -13.27 -0.80
C LYS A 160 13.03 -13.01 -2.29
N ALA A 161 12.69 -11.78 -2.66
CA ALA A 161 12.45 -11.37 -4.05
C ALA A 161 13.73 -10.91 -4.78
N ASN A 162 14.94 -11.17 -4.21
CA ASN A 162 16.25 -10.75 -4.72
C ASN A 162 16.43 -9.22 -4.81
N TYR A 163 15.88 -8.51 -3.87
CA TYR A 163 16.20 -7.13 -3.53
C TYR A 163 17.00 -7.07 -2.22
N SER A 164 17.41 -5.89 -1.82
CA SER A 164 18.26 -5.66 -0.65
C SER A 164 17.65 -4.71 0.36
N LYS A 165 18.23 -4.65 1.57
CA LYS A 165 17.95 -3.62 2.56
C LYS A 165 18.19 -2.21 2.01
N LYS A 166 19.20 -2.05 1.13
CA LYS A 166 19.52 -0.76 0.50
C LYS A 166 18.38 -0.24 -0.37
N ASP A 167 17.65 -1.13 -1.05
CA ASP A 167 16.53 -0.75 -1.90
C ASP A 167 15.36 -0.20 -1.06
N PHE A 168 15.17 -0.75 0.15
CA PHE A 168 14.19 -0.21 1.10
C PHE A 168 14.65 1.14 1.68
N LEU A 169 15.91 1.27 2.02
CA LEU A 169 16.48 2.55 2.49
C LEU A 169 16.39 3.63 1.40
N ASP A 170 16.64 3.29 0.14
CA ASP A 170 16.48 4.23 -0.98
C ASP A 170 15.05 4.78 -1.07
N LEU A 171 14.02 3.94 -0.83
CA LEU A 171 12.65 4.42 -0.74
C LEU A 171 12.47 5.40 0.42
N LEU A 172 12.96 5.08 1.63
CA LEU A 172 12.77 5.93 2.80
C LEU A 172 13.51 7.26 2.67
N TYR A 173 14.73 7.27 2.15
CA TYR A 173 15.48 8.50 1.87
C TYR A 173 14.80 9.35 0.79
N TRP A 174 14.30 8.69 -0.27
CA TRP A 174 13.53 9.40 -1.29
C TRP A 174 12.28 10.07 -0.69
N MET A 175 11.56 9.37 0.21
CA MET A 175 10.41 9.95 0.91
C MET A 175 10.83 11.15 1.78
N GLU A 176 11.93 11.04 2.54
CA GLU A 176 12.43 12.12 3.38
C GLU A 176 12.81 13.36 2.58
N ASP A 177 13.46 13.17 1.42
CA ASP A 177 13.92 14.26 0.55
C ASP A 177 12.81 14.89 -0.30
N THR A 178 11.84 14.07 -0.75
CA THR A 178 10.83 14.50 -1.74
C THR A 178 9.59 15.08 -1.07
N LEU A 179 9.27 14.67 0.17
CA LEU A 179 8.07 15.03 0.90
C LEU A 179 8.39 16.03 2.04
N PRO A 180 8.67 17.30 1.73
CA PRO A 180 9.23 18.25 2.71
C PRO A 180 8.25 18.69 3.80
N ASP A 181 6.95 18.54 3.60
CA ASP A 181 5.92 18.93 4.58
C ASP A 181 5.19 17.71 5.12
N HIS A 182 5.83 17.04 6.06
CA HIS A 182 5.34 15.81 6.70
C HIS A 182 3.92 15.93 7.29
N ALA A 183 3.44 17.12 7.59
CA ALA A 183 2.15 17.33 8.25
C ALA A 183 0.96 17.27 7.26
N PHE A 184 1.18 17.58 5.99
CA PHE A 184 0.10 17.73 5.00
C PHE A 184 0.10 16.66 3.91
N ASP A 185 1.21 15.94 3.70
CA ASP A 185 1.26 14.87 2.71
C ASP A 185 0.46 13.63 3.17
N PRO A 186 -0.50 13.14 2.37
CA PRO A 186 -1.33 11.98 2.73
C PRO A 186 -0.51 10.71 3.02
N LEU A 187 0.57 10.47 2.29
CA LEU A 187 1.44 9.32 2.50
C LEU A 187 2.11 9.37 3.88
N LEU A 188 2.71 10.51 4.25
CA LEU A 188 3.37 10.67 5.54
C LEU A 188 2.38 10.78 6.71
N ARG A 189 1.14 11.18 6.44
CA ARG A 189 0.07 11.13 7.45
C ARG A 189 -0.37 9.70 7.75
N THR A 190 -0.33 8.81 6.78
CA THR A 190 -0.66 7.39 6.99
C THR A 190 0.55 6.59 7.47
N HIS A 191 1.77 6.94 7.03
CA HIS A 191 3.04 6.27 7.33
C HIS A 191 4.07 7.25 7.91
N PRO A 192 3.90 7.70 9.17
CA PRO A 192 4.75 8.72 9.79
C PRO A 192 6.12 8.20 10.21
N HIS A 193 6.91 9.09 10.83
CA HIS A 193 8.16 8.77 11.51
C HIS A 193 9.32 8.36 10.59
N ILE A 194 9.44 8.95 9.40
CA ILE A 194 10.44 8.57 8.38
C ILE A 194 11.86 8.56 8.95
N THR A 195 12.29 9.60 9.63
CA THR A 195 13.64 9.70 10.19
C THR A 195 13.97 8.60 11.20
N GLU A 196 13.00 8.22 12.05
CA GLU A 196 13.17 7.10 12.99
C GLU A 196 13.19 5.77 12.25
N ARG A 197 12.34 5.59 11.24
CA ARG A 197 12.28 4.39 10.40
C ARG A 197 13.60 4.16 9.68
N ILE A 198 14.21 5.21 9.10
CA ILE A 198 15.54 5.14 8.49
C ILE A 198 16.56 4.60 9.49
N LYS A 199 16.65 5.16 10.70
CA LYS A 199 17.58 4.72 11.74
C LYS A 199 17.37 3.26 12.15
N ASP A 200 16.11 2.85 12.28
CA ASP A 200 15.75 1.47 12.65
C ASP A 200 16.18 0.48 11.56
N ILE A 201 16.05 0.83 10.29
CA ILE A 201 16.44 -0.03 9.17
C ILE A 201 17.96 -0.02 8.97
N GLU A 202 18.64 1.13 9.12
CA GLU A 202 20.10 1.19 9.08
C GLU A 202 20.74 0.26 10.12
N ALA A 203 20.14 0.19 11.32
CA ALA A 203 20.63 -0.66 12.40
C ALA A 203 20.44 -2.17 12.16
N LEU A 204 19.65 -2.59 11.17
CA LEU A 204 19.52 -4.00 10.80
C LEU A 204 20.82 -4.53 10.22
N GLN A 205 21.05 -5.84 10.43
CA GLN A 205 22.18 -6.53 9.81
C GLN A 205 22.13 -6.35 8.28
N ASP A 206 23.29 -6.08 7.68
CA ASP A 206 23.44 -5.95 6.24
C ASP A 206 23.10 -7.27 5.52
N ASP A 207 22.75 -7.14 4.24
CA ASP A 207 22.52 -8.29 3.40
C ASP A 207 23.86 -9.04 3.22
N PRO A 208 23.81 -10.39 3.16
CA PRO A 208 25.02 -11.16 2.84
C PRO A 208 25.53 -10.74 1.46
N GLU A 209 26.84 -10.66 1.32
CA GLU A 209 27.46 -10.42 0.01
C GLU A 209 26.97 -11.46 -1.00
N PRO A 210 26.62 -11.05 -2.24
CA PRO A 210 26.17 -11.98 -3.26
C PRO A 210 27.25 -13.03 -3.55
N VAL A 211 26.93 -14.30 -3.34
CA VAL A 211 27.82 -15.40 -3.70
C VAL A 211 27.78 -15.58 -5.21
N TYR A 212 28.75 -15.01 -5.89
CA TYR A 212 28.94 -15.28 -7.33
C TYR A 212 29.49 -16.70 -7.50
N ILE A 213 28.62 -17.64 -7.85
CA ILE A 213 29.07 -18.95 -8.30
C ILE A 213 29.65 -18.74 -9.71
N VAL A 214 30.98 -18.62 -9.78
CA VAL A 214 31.68 -18.67 -11.06
C VAL A 214 31.52 -20.09 -11.58
N ALA A 215 30.66 -20.32 -12.55
CA ALA A 215 30.59 -21.60 -13.24
C ALA A 215 31.96 -21.84 -13.90
N SER A 216 32.74 -22.76 -13.32
CA SER A 216 33.96 -23.24 -13.95
C SER A 216 33.56 -24.02 -15.19
N HIS A 217 33.75 -23.42 -16.36
CA HIS A 217 33.69 -24.15 -17.62
C HIS A 217 34.95 -25.03 -17.67
N ASN A 218 34.75 -26.35 -17.41
CA ASN A 218 35.70 -27.42 -17.76
C ASN A 218 35.34 -27.92 -19.16
#